data_6f74bda8b1f6d82a3dd4dbd1654bd6c8
#
_entry.id   6f74bda8b1f6d82a3dd4dbd1654bd6c8
#
_cell.length_a   1.000
_cell.length_b   1.000
_cell.length_c   1.000
_cell.angle_alpha   90.00
_cell.angle_beta   90.00
_cell.angle_gamma   90.00
#
_symmetry.space_group_name_H-M   'P 1'
#
loop_
_entity.id
_entity.type
_entity.pdbx_description
1 polymer ?
#
loop_
_entity_poly.entity_id
_entity_poly.type
_entity_poly.pdbx_seq_one_letter_code
_entity_poly.pdbx_strand_id
1 'polypeptide(L)'
;LKGTTMARSKENFSGSTSLDGKNGMFAMKLMERDYENFTPDFVARKSVFCFDNRMVCLGTGITNSNTEYPTETTLFQTKYNGKDSKVGDDGYWLHDGYDNYYHVVDGAVRSQVAEQESRHEKTRAVTKGKFSSAWIAHGKAPKDGTYEYMILIQPSSSDLEELRKTLPYKVLQRDQTAHVVYDKGTGITGYAAFETYQSANDKVVASIPAETMVMVAQESDKSIRLSVCDPNLNIEEKTYTTKEPSRPIRKEICLEGRWTLKSPMENVTLRQQGENTVLTVCLLYTS
;
A
#
# COMPACT_ATOMS: atom_id res chain seq x y z
N LEU A 1 17.78 -21.25 -3.92
CA LEU A 1 17.57 -20.20 -4.94
C LEU A 1 18.93 -19.63 -5.41
N LYS A 2 19.73 -20.48 -6.04
CA LYS A 2 21.08 -20.11 -6.48
C LYS A 2 20.96 -19.09 -7.63
N GLY A 3 21.53 -17.89 -7.46
CA GLY A 3 21.55 -16.84 -8.50
C GLY A 3 20.33 -15.90 -8.53
N THR A 4 19.32 -16.09 -7.67
CA THR A 4 18.10 -15.31 -7.68
C THR A 4 18.17 -13.96 -6.98
N THR A 5 19.15 -13.76 -6.11
CA THR A 5 19.32 -12.52 -5.34
C THR A 5 19.57 -11.28 -6.20
N MET A 6 20.07 -11.48 -7.42
CA MET A 6 20.34 -10.41 -8.38
C MET A 6 19.26 -10.25 -9.45
N ALA A 7 18.28 -11.16 -9.51
CA ALA A 7 17.17 -11.02 -10.43
C ALA A 7 16.21 -9.90 -9.94
N ARG A 8 15.84 -8.99 -10.84
CA ARG A 8 15.00 -7.84 -10.54
C ARG A 8 13.70 -7.89 -11.33
N SER A 9 12.64 -7.39 -10.74
CA SER A 9 11.41 -7.09 -11.47
C SER A 9 11.69 -6.00 -12.51
N LYS A 10 10.93 -6.01 -13.59
CA LYS A 10 10.91 -4.94 -14.60
C LYS A 10 9.87 -3.84 -14.29
N GLU A 11 9.10 -4.05 -13.22
CA GLU A 11 8.09 -3.08 -12.79
C GLU A 11 8.73 -1.90 -12.05
N ASN A 12 8.39 -0.70 -12.48
CA ASN A 12 8.95 0.53 -11.94
C ASN A 12 8.14 1.15 -10.81
N PHE A 13 6.84 0.85 -10.72
CA PHE A 13 5.98 1.49 -9.73
C PHE A 13 6.20 0.90 -8.33
N SER A 14 6.97 1.60 -7.52
CA SER A 14 7.12 1.33 -6.08
C SER A 14 7.56 2.59 -5.35
N GLY A 15 6.74 3.09 -4.44
CA GLY A 15 7.06 4.32 -3.73
C GLY A 15 6.33 4.47 -2.42
N SER A 16 6.76 5.46 -1.64
CA SER A 16 6.12 5.87 -0.41
C SER A 16 6.08 7.38 -0.29
N THR A 17 5.07 7.90 0.39
CA THR A 17 5.00 9.30 0.77
C THR A 17 4.48 9.43 2.18
N SER A 18 4.75 10.55 2.84
CA SER A 18 4.28 10.81 4.19
C SER A 18 3.78 12.24 4.34
N LEU A 19 2.89 12.43 5.29
CA LEU A 19 2.38 13.72 5.69
C LEU A 19 2.81 13.98 7.14
N ASP A 20 3.61 15.03 7.35
CA ASP A 20 4.16 15.46 8.65
C ASP A 20 4.98 14.38 9.39
N GLY A 21 5.47 13.36 8.70
CA GLY A 21 6.21 12.27 9.31
C GLY A 21 5.40 11.39 10.28
N LYS A 22 4.08 11.53 10.31
CA LYS A 22 3.17 10.77 11.19
C LYS A 22 2.26 9.82 10.43
N ASN A 23 1.73 10.29 9.32
CA ASN A 23 0.88 9.51 8.44
C ASN A 23 1.62 9.25 7.15
N GLY A 24 1.37 8.12 6.52
CA GLY A 24 2.09 7.78 5.31
C GLY A 24 1.35 6.75 4.47
N MET A 25 1.84 6.52 3.27
CA MET A 25 1.37 5.44 2.43
C MET A 25 2.51 4.84 1.61
N PHE A 26 2.35 3.58 1.27
CA PHE A 26 3.18 2.86 0.33
C PHE A 26 2.30 2.23 -0.74
N ALA A 27 2.75 2.21 -1.99
CA ALA A 27 2.09 1.45 -3.04
C ALA A 27 3.09 0.89 -4.03
N MET A 28 2.73 -0.25 -4.65
CA MET A 28 3.52 -0.90 -5.68
C MET A 28 2.64 -1.65 -6.68
N LYS A 29 3.10 -1.70 -7.92
CA LYS A 29 2.73 -2.75 -8.87
C LYS A 29 3.72 -3.89 -8.65
N LEU A 30 3.23 -5.06 -8.28
CA LEU A 30 4.04 -6.25 -8.15
C LEU A 30 4.05 -6.97 -9.50
N MET A 31 5.23 -7.29 -9.97
CA MET A 31 5.47 -8.16 -11.10
C MET A 31 6.59 -9.13 -10.72
N GLU A 32 6.36 -10.43 -10.84
CA GLU A 32 7.39 -11.41 -10.56
C GLU A 32 8.50 -11.36 -11.62
N ARG A 33 9.67 -11.78 -11.22
CA ARG A 33 10.85 -11.79 -12.07
C ARG A 33 10.74 -12.86 -13.14
N ASP A 34 11.15 -12.53 -14.35
CA ASP A 34 11.34 -13.50 -15.43
C ASP A 34 12.63 -14.30 -15.19
N TYR A 35 12.52 -15.34 -14.38
CA TYR A 35 13.63 -16.20 -14.01
C TYR A 35 13.15 -17.62 -13.73
N GLU A 36 14.03 -18.59 -13.94
CA GLU A 36 13.78 -20.00 -13.68
C GLU A 36 13.26 -20.24 -12.25
N ASN A 37 12.21 -21.03 -12.10
CA ASN A 37 11.49 -21.35 -10.86
C ASN A 37 10.61 -20.22 -10.25
N PHE A 38 10.34 -19.15 -10.99
CA PHE A 38 9.33 -18.17 -10.63
C PHE A 38 8.10 -18.29 -11.56
N THR A 39 7.05 -17.60 -11.19
CA THR A 39 5.84 -17.47 -12.01
C THR A 39 5.83 -16.08 -12.65
N PRO A 40 6.40 -15.91 -13.87
CA PRO A 40 6.69 -14.59 -14.44
C PRO A 40 5.45 -13.77 -14.80
N ASP A 41 4.27 -14.40 -14.90
CA ASP A 41 2.98 -13.76 -15.09
C ASP A 41 2.28 -13.36 -13.78
N PHE A 42 2.96 -13.53 -12.63
CA PHE A 42 2.42 -13.09 -11.36
C PHE A 42 2.46 -11.58 -11.26
N VAL A 43 1.29 -10.98 -11.20
CA VAL A 43 1.07 -9.54 -11.07
C VAL A 43 0.06 -9.22 -9.96
N ALA A 44 0.20 -8.04 -9.36
CA ALA A 44 -0.75 -7.48 -8.42
C ALA A 44 -0.52 -5.97 -8.26
N ARG A 45 -1.52 -5.22 -7.80
CA ARG A 45 -1.39 -3.88 -7.26
C ARG A 45 -1.62 -3.93 -5.77
N LYS A 46 -0.73 -3.32 -5.00
CA LYS A 46 -0.76 -3.33 -3.53
C LYS A 46 -0.58 -1.93 -3.00
N SER A 47 -1.33 -1.59 -1.96
CA SER A 47 -1.14 -0.34 -1.22
C SER A 47 -1.34 -0.54 0.28
N VAL A 48 -0.64 0.25 1.06
CA VAL A 48 -0.74 0.34 2.51
C VAL A 48 -0.87 1.80 2.87
N PHE A 49 -1.91 2.15 3.61
CA PHE A 49 -2.15 3.49 4.13
C PHE A 49 -2.02 3.47 5.63
N CYS A 50 -1.11 4.27 6.16
CA CYS A 50 -0.80 4.35 7.59
C CYS A 50 -1.39 5.63 8.16
N PHE A 51 -2.32 5.49 9.09
CA PHE A 51 -3.00 6.58 9.76
C PHE A 51 -2.93 6.34 11.27
N ASP A 52 -2.20 7.19 11.98
CA ASP A 52 -2.01 7.02 13.41
C ASP A 52 -1.47 5.61 13.79
N ASN A 53 -2.23 4.84 14.58
CA ASN A 53 -1.89 3.49 15.00
C ASN A 53 -2.50 2.38 14.12
N ARG A 54 -2.98 2.69 12.91
CA ARG A 54 -3.63 1.73 12.01
C ARG A 54 -3.06 1.76 10.60
N MET A 55 -3.12 0.61 9.94
CA MET A 55 -2.78 0.47 8.53
C MET A 55 -3.95 -0.13 7.78
N VAL A 56 -4.33 0.47 6.66
CA VAL A 56 -5.33 -0.08 5.72
C VAL A 56 -4.57 -0.64 4.53
N CYS A 57 -4.78 -1.92 4.25
CA CYS A 57 -4.06 -2.66 3.22
C CYS A 57 -5.02 -3.11 2.12
N LEU A 58 -4.74 -2.71 0.90
CA LEU A 58 -5.54 -3.04 -0.28
C LEU A 58 -4.71 -3.79 -1.32
N GLY A 59 -5.36 -4.74 -1.99
CA GLY A 59 -4.81 -5.43 -3.16
C GLY A 59 -5.84 -5.62 -4.25
N THR A 60 -5.39 -5.50 -5.51
CA THR A 60 -6.22 -5.74 -6.70
C THR A 60 -5.40 -6.38 -7.81
N GLY A 61 -6.08 -6.98 -8.79
CA GLY A 61 -5.45 -7.54 -9.97
C GLY A 61 -4.49 -8.70 -9.66
N ILE A 62 -4.70 -9.44 -8.55
CA ILE A 62 -3.84 -10.57 -8.19
C ILE A 62 -4.10 -11.70 -9.17
N THR A 63 -3.13 -11.91 -10.05
CA THR A 63 -3.26 -12.84 -11.18
C THR A 63 -1.96 -13.59 -11.40
N ASN A 64 -2.06 -14.88 -11.66
CA ASN A 64 -0.98 -15.71 -12.21
C ASN A 64 -1.52 -17.00 -12.80
N SER A 65 -0.66 -17.79 -13.46
CA SER A 65 -1.00 -19.08 -14.10
C SER A 65 -0.54 -20.30 -13.28
N ASN A 66 0.00 -20.13 -12.09
CA ASN A 66 0.54 -21.22 -11.29
C ASN A 66 -0.55 -22.13 -10.73
N THR A 67 -0.64 -23.37 -11.26
CA THR A 67 -1.60 -24.38 -10.82
C THR A 67 -1.03 -25.35 -9.78
N GLU A 68 0.26 -25.25 -9.46
CA GLU A 68 0.92 -26.13 -8.50
C GLU A 68 0.82 -25.56 -7.07
N TYR A 69 1.15 -24.28 -6.92
CA TYR A 69 1.20 -23.61 -5.61
C TYR A 69 0.06 -22.61 -5.44
N PRO A 70 -0.52 -22.49 -4.22
CA PRO A 70 -1.50 -21.45 -3.95
C PRO A 70 -0.86 -20.07 -3.87
N THR A 71 -1.63 -19.05 -4.21
CA THR A 71 -1.29 -17.65 -4.00
C THR A 71 -1.91 -17.17 -2.69
N GLU A 72 -1.12 -16.48 -1.90
CA GLU A 72 -1.50 -16.07 -0.56
C GLU A 72 -1.04 -14.63 -0.26
N THR A 73 -1.85 -13.88 0.48
CA THR A 73 -1.44 -12.62 1.11
C THR A 73 -1.23 -12.85 2.59
N THR A 74 0.03 -12.87 3.02
CA THR A 74 0.37 -13.06 4.44
C THR A 74 -0.09 -11.83 5.24
N LEU A 75 -0.85 -12.07 6.30
CA LEU A 75 -1.23 -11.07 7.30
C LEU A 75 -0.12 -10.95 8.35
N PHE A 76 0.24 -12.08 8.96
CA PHE A 76 1.37 -12.17 9.88
C PHE A 76 1.99 -13.57 9.91
N GLN A 77 3.24 -13.62 10.34
CA GLN A 77 3.97 -14.83 10.70
C GLN A 77 4.88 -14.49 11.88
N THR A 78 4.47 -14.88 13.08
CA THR A 78 5.13 -14.51 14.32
C THR A 78 5.54 -15.76 15.10
N LYS A 79 6.61 -15.66 15.90
CA LYS A 79 6.98 -16.73 16.82
C LYS A 79 5.82 -16.96 17.81
N TYR A 80 5.39 -18.22 17.96
CA TYR A 80 4.33 -18.55 18.88
C TYR A 80 4.75 -18.30 20.33
N ASN A 81 3.98 -17.51 21.06
CA ASN A 81 4.27 -17.09 22.43
C ASN A 81 3.26 -17.66 23.45
N GLY A 82 2.48 -18.68 23.08
CA GLY A 82 1.46 -19.28 23.94
C GLY A 82 0.09 -18.61 23.85
N LYS A 83 -0.04 -17.47 23.20
CA LYS A 83 -1.31 -16.84 22.91
C LYS A 83 -1.82 -17.32 21.55
N ASP A 84 -3.04 -17.85 21.54
CA ASP A 84 -3.68 -18.26 20.29
C ASP A 84 -4.05 -17.03 19.46
N SER A 85 -3.68 -17.08 18.19
CA SER A 85 -4.19 -16.13 17.19
C SER A 85 -5.63 -16.49 16.85
N LYS A 86 -6.57 -16.20 17.76
CA LYS A 86 -7.97 -16.52 17.49
C LYS A 86 -8.60 -15.49 16.58
N VAL A 87 -9.28 -16.04 15.59
CA VAL A 87 -10.35 -15.37 14.87
C VAL A 87 -11.46 -15.08 15.87
N GLY A 88 -11.97 -13.86 15.91
CA GLY A 88 -13.18 -13.53 16.67
C GLY A 88 -14.38 -14.36 16.18
N ASP A 89 -15.44 -14.40 16.95
CA ASP A 89 -16.64 -15.20 16.64
C ASP A 89 -17.29 -14.83 15.29
N ASP A 90 -16.99 -13.65 14.76
CA ASP A 90 -17.42 -13.17 13.44
C ASP A 90 -16.54 -13.67 12.27
N GLY A 91 -15.43 -14.37 12.55
CA GLY A 91 -14.54 -14.94 11.54
C GLY A 91 -13.56 -13.95 10.89
N TYR A 92 -13.61 -12.67 11.21
CA TYR A 92 -12.87 -11.61 10.50
C TYR A 92 -11.80 -10.93 11.33
N TRP A 93 -11.83 -11.06 12.65
CA TRP A 93 -10.82 -10.49 13.54
C TRP A 93 -9.77 -11.52 13.94
N LEU A 94 -8.50 -11.16 13.81
CA LEU A 94 -7.34 -11.96 14.16
C LEU A 94 -6.44 -11.20 15.12
N HIS A 95 -5.65 -11.94 15.88
CA HIS A 95 -4.68 -11.42 16.82
C HIS A 95 -3.35 -12.16 16.62
N ASP A 96 -2.23 -11.45 16.53
CA ASP A 96 -0.91 -12.03 16.23
C ASP A 96 -0.13 -12.55 17.44
N GLY A 97 -0.71 -12.45 18.64
CA GLY A 97 -0.05 -12.80 19.90
C GLY A 97 0.83 -11.69 20.48
N TYR A 98 1.04 -10.59 19.77
CA TYR A 98 1.84 -9.41 20.17
C TYR A 98 1.00 -8.14 20.27
N ASP A 99 -0.29 -8.32 20.51
CA ASP A 99 -1.29 -7.26 20.72
C ASP A 99 -1.53 -6.39 19.46
N ASN A 100 -1.23 -6.92 18.26
CA ASN A 100 -1.71 -6.35 17.01
C ASN A 100 -2.95 -7.11 16.55
N TYR A 101 -3.95 -6.36 16.09
CA TYR A 101 -5.22 -6.90 15.63
C TYR A 101 -5.39 -6.66 14.13
N TYR A 102 -5.95 -7.67 13.46
CA TYR A 102 -6.19 -7.66 12.02
C TYR A 102 -7.68 -7.83 11.77
N HIS A 103 -8.27 -6.91 11.02
CA HIS A 103 -9.65 -7.02 10.57
C HIS A 103 -9.67 -7.21 9.06
N VAL A 104 -10.13 -8.36 8.60
CA VAL A 104 -10.22 -8.67 7.18
C VAL A 104 -11.62 -8.35 6.69
N VAL A 105 -11.74 -7.39 5.80
CA VAL A 105 -13.00 -6.94 5.19
C VAL A 105 -13.32 -7.74 3.94
N ASP A 106 -12.28 -8.09 3.15
CA ASP A 106 -12.41 -8.87 1.93
C ASP A 106 -11.25 -9.87 1.83
N GLY A 107 -11.58 -11.15 1.71
CA GLY A 107 -10.64 -12.23 1.54
C GLY A 107 -10.96 -13.49 2.36
N ALA A 108 -10.52 -14.64 1.86
CA ALA A 108 -10.70 -15.94 2.52
C ALA A 108 -9.58 -16.20 3.54
N VAL A 109 -9.81 -15.89 4.80
CA VAL A 109 -8.83 -16.02 5.88
C VAL A 109 -8.50 -17.47 6.20
N ARG A 110 -7.21 -17.72 6.42
CA ARG A 110 -6.67 -18.97 6.97
C ARG A 110 -5.67 -18.64 8.06
N SER A 111 -5.58 -19.49 9.08
CA SER A 111 -4.58 -19.37 10.15
C SER A 111 -4.12 -20.75 10.61
N GLN A 112 -2.90 -20.81 11.14
CA GLN A 112 -2.33 -22.00 11.73
C GLN A 112 -1.30 -21.68 12.79
N VAL A 113 -1.11 -22.61 13.71
CA VAL A 113 0.06 -22.67 14.59
C VAL A 113 0.78 -23.97 14.29
N ALA A 114 2.01 -23.89 13.80
CA ALA A 114 2.77 -25.04 13.35
C ALA A 114 4.26 -24.90 13.61
N GLU A 115 4.96 -26.04 13.74
CA GLU A 115 6.41 -26.07 13.63
C GLU A 115 6.83 -25.72 12.20
N GLN A 116 7.78 -24.82 12.10
CA GLN A 116 8.37 -24.41 10.82
C GLN A 116 9.88 -24.60 10.85
N GLU A 117 10.44 -24.98 9.72
CA GLU A 117 11.85 -25.13 9.51
C GLU A 117 12.32 -24.17 8.42
N SER A 118 13.40 -23.48 8.67
CA SER A 118 14.10 -22.65 7.69
C SER A 118 15.56 -23.05 7.60
N ARG A 119 16.16 -22.87 6.42
CA ARG A 119 17.56 -23.18 6.18
C ARG A 119 18.29 -21.92 5.72
N HIS A 120 19.35 -21.58 6.41
CA HIS A 120 20.20 -20.46 6.03
C HIS A 120 20.74 -20.69 4.59
N GLU A 121 20.65 -19.67 3.76
CA GLU A 121 20.98 -19.78 2.32
C GLU A 121 22.38 -20.31 2.07
N LYS A 122 23.39 -19.75 2.71
CA LYS A 122 24.81 -20.11 2.50
C LYS A 122 25.26 -21.32 3.32
N THR A 123 25.03 -21.30 4.63
CA THR A 123 25.53 -22.32 5.55
C THR A 123 24.66 -23.56 5.60
N ARG A 124 23.42 -23.48 5.10
CA ARG A 124 22.39 -24.52 5.20
C ARG A 124 22.02 -24.91 6.64
N ALA A 125 22.49 -24.15 7.63
CA ALA A 125 22.13 -24.34 9.02
C ALA A 125 20.61 -24.31 9.19
N VAL A 126 20.08 -25.27 9.93
CA VAL A 126 18.64 -25.42 10.16
C VAL A 126 18.22 -24.59 11.37
N THR A 127 17.17 -23.81 11.22
CA THR A 127 16.46 -23.13 12.30
C THR A 127 15.04 -23.67 12.36
N LYS A 128 14.60 -24.08 13.54
CA LYS A 128 13.25 -24.59 13.80
C LYS A 128 12.56 -23.74 14.85
N GLY A 129 11.25 -23.66 14.76
CA GLY A 129 10.42 -22.99 15.77
C GLY A 129 8.94 -23.14 15.50
N LYS A 130 8.16 -22.95 16.54
CA LYS A 130 6.72 -22.92 16.45
C LYS A 130 6.26 -21.50 16.14
N PHE A 131 5.48 -21.33 15.05
CA PHE A 131 5.00 -20.06 14.56
C PHE A 131 3.50 -20.02 14.47
N SER A 132 2.93 -18.85 14.74
CA SER A 132 1.56 -18.49 14.41
C SER A 132 1.56 -17.71 13.11
N SER A 133 0.74 -18.14 12.16
CA SER A 133 0.64 -17.53 10.83
C SER A 133 -0.81 -17.34 10.44
N ALA A 134 -1.10 -16.25 9.76
CA ALA A 134 -2.40 -16.04 9.13
C ALA A 134 -2.22 -15.41 7.74
N TRP A 135 -3.12 -15.76 6.82
CA TRP A 135 -3.08 -15.27 5.45
C TRP A 135 -4.47 -15.24 4.81
N ILE A 136 -4.60 -14.45 3.77
CA ILE A 136 -5.74 -14.47 2.86
C ILE A 136 -5.38 -15.41 1.70
N ALA A 137 -6.21 -16.43 1.47
CA ALA A 137 -6.01 -17.42 0.44
C ALA A 137 -6.68 -16.98 -0.87
N HIS A 138 -5.90 -16.88 -1.96
CA HIS A 138 -6.40 -16.58 -3.30
C HIS A 138 -6.58 -17.84 -4.16
N GLY A 139 -6.13 -18.99 -3.66
CA GLY A 139 -6.17 -20.25 -4.41
C GLY A 139 -5.03 -20.38 -5.42
N LYS A 140 -5.16 -21.37 -6.31
CA LYS A 140 -4.20 -21.63 -7.40
C LYS A 140 -4.62 -20.88 -8.65
N ALA A 141 -3.66 -20.34 -9.39
CA ALA A 141 -3.89 -19.59 -10.63
C ALA A 141 -5.02 -18.55 -10.49
N PRO A 142 -4.97 -17.65 -9.47
CA PRO A 142 -6.02 -16.65 -9.28
C PRO A 142 -6.08 -15.71 -10.48
N LYS A 143 -7.29 -15.20 -10.75
CA LYS A 143 -7.53 -14.19 -11.77
C LYS A 143 -8.26 -13.01 -11.13
N ASP A 144 -7.64 -11.85 -11.20
CA ASP A 144 -8.15 -10.59 -10.67
C ASP A 144 -8.56 -10.64 -9.18
N GLY A 145 -7.77 -11.38 -8.38
CA GLY A 145 -7.99 -11.49 -6.94
C GLY A 145 -7.83 -10.15 -6.22
N THR A 146 -8.59 -9.98 -5.13
CA THR A 146 -8.58 -8.77 -4.32
C THR A 146 -8.40 -9.08 -2.85
N TYR A 147 -8.05 -8.06 -2.06
CA TYR A 147 -8.16 -8.11 -0.62
C TYR A 147 -8.33 -6.71 -0.01
N GLU A 148 -8.92 -6.68 1.16
CA GLU A 148 -8.98 -5.53 2.03
C GLU A 148 -8.85 -5.97 3.48
N TYR A 149 -7.88 -5.42 4.20
CA TYR A 149 -7.77 -5.61 5.64
C TYR A 149 -7.16 -4.40 6.32
N MET A 150 -7.43 -4.29 7.62
CA MET A 150 -6.86 -3.27 8.48
C MET A 150 -6.02 -3.94 9.57
N ILE A 151 -4.90 -3.31 9.92
CA ILE A 151 -4.08 -3.66 11.08
C ILE A 151 -4.22 -2.55 12.12
N LEU A 152 -4.43 -2.93 13.36
CA LEU A 152 -4.39 -2.06 14.53
C LEU A 152 -3.17 -2.41 15.38
N ILE A 153 -2.31 -1.44 15.60
CA ILE A 153 -1.09 -1.62 16.36
C ILE A 153 -1.38 -1.33 17.82
N GLN A 154 -1.37 -2.39 18.65
CA GLN A 154 -1.54 -2.32 20.09
C GLN A 154 -2.72 -1.41 20.53
N PRO A 155 -3.94 -1.64 20.00
CA PRO A 155 -5.08 -0.81 20.34
C PRO A 155 -5.48 -0.98 21.79
N SER A 156 -6.10 0.05 22.37
CA SER A 156 -6.76 -0.05 23.65
C SER A 156 -8.06 -0.88 23.55
N SER A 157 -8.58 -1.34 24.67
CA SER A 157 -9.88 -2.05 24.68
C SER A 157 -11.02 -1.19 24.17
N SER A 158 -10.99 0.13 24.45
CA SER A 158 -11.98 1.09 23.94
C SER A 158 -11.91 1.24 22.41
N ASP A 159 -10.68 1.27 21.83
CA ASP A 159 -10.52 1.32 20.39
C ASP A 159 -11.14 0.09 19.71
N LEU A 160 -10.91 -1.10 20.27
CA LEU A 160 -11.49 -2.35 19.75
C LEU A 160 -13.02 -2.36 19.82
N GLU A 161 -13.61 -1.87 20.89
CA GLU A 161 -15.07 -1.77 21.04
C GLU A 161 -15.69 -0.80 20.03
N GLU A 162 -15.04 0.32 19.76
CA GLU A 162 -15.49 1.31 18.79
C GLU A 162 -15.40 0.77 17.37
N LEU A 163 -14.30 0.11 17.04
CA LEU A 163 -14.03 -0.45 15.72
C LEU A 163 -14.93 -1.62 15.35
N ARG A 164 -15.45 -2.35 16.33
CA ARG A 164 -16.48 -3.38 16.08
C ARG A 164 -17.81 -2.79 15.61
N LYS A 165 -18.05 -1.51 15.89
CA LYS A 165 -19.31 -0.83 15.50
C LYS A 165 -19.20 -0.19 14.11
N THR A 166 -18.05 0.36 13.78
CA THR A 166 -17.85 1.06 12.51
C THR A 166 -16.39 1.13 12.12
N LEU A 167 -16.08 0.93 10.85
CA LEU A 167 -14.72 1.10 10.35
C LEU A 167 -14.30 2.58 10.43
N PRO A 168 -13.07 2.87 10.89
CA PRO A 168 -12.56 4.23 11.05
C PRO A 168 -12.18 4.87 9.71
N TYR A 169 -12.29 4.15 8.61
CA TYR A 169 -11.94 4.61 7.27
C TYR A 169 -13.05 4.31 6.26
N LYS A 170 -12.89 4.83 5.07
CA LYS A 170 -13.66 4.51 3.87
C LYS A 170 -12.71 4.21 2.71
N VAL A 171 -12.90 3.10 2.01
CA VAL A 171 -12.31 2.89 0.70
C VAL A 171 -13.20 3.60 -0.32
N LEU A 172 -12.64 4.63 -0.95
CA LEU A 172 -13.34 5.45 -1.95
C LEU A 172 -13.21 4.85 -3.34
N GLN A 173 -12.07 4.21 -3.63
CA GLN A 173 -11.83 3.43 -4.84
C GLN A 173 -10.85 2.30 -4.55
N ARG A 174 -11.12 1.11 -5.12
CA ARG A 174 -10.24 -0.06 -5.06
C ARG A 174 -10.39 -0.86 -6.35
N ASP A 175 -9.60 -0.53 -7.33
CA ASP A 175 -9.56 -1.20 -8.62
C ASP A 175 -8.14 -1.14 -9.22
N GLN A 176 -8.00 -1.54 -10.46
CA GLN A 176 -6.70 -1.51 -11.13
C GLN A 176 -6.25 -0.09 -11.53
N THR A 177 -7.13 0.90 -11.48
CA THR A 177 -6.81 2.30 -11.77
C THR A 177 -6.21 3.00 -10.56
N ALA A 178 -6.85 2.85 -9.39
CA ALA A 178 -6.39 3.51 -8.17
C ALA A 178 -6.87 2.78 -6.91
N HIS A 179 -6.09 2.97 -5.84
CA HIS A 179 -6.53 2.73 -4.48
C HIS A 179 -6.64 4.06 -3.74
N VAL A 180 -7.83 4.37 -3.22
CA VAL A 180 -8.13 5.62 -2.53
C VAL A 180 -8.80 5.33 -1.20
N VAL A 181 -8.18 5.80 -0.12
CA VAL A 181 -8.65 5.58 1.25
C VAL A 181 -8.76 6.89 1.99
N TYR A 182 -9.93 7.15 2.56
CA TYR A 182 -10.18 8.25 3.49
C TYR A 182 -10.23 7.74 4.93
N ASP A 183 -9.40 8.28 5.79
CA ASP A 183 -9.42 8.01 7.23
C ASP A 183 -10.21 9.06 7.98
N LYS A 184 -11.24 8.61 8.71
CA LYS A 184 -12.18 9.50 9.42
C LYS A 184 -11.54 10.16 10.66
N GLY A 185 -10.58 9.45 11.30
CA GLY A 185 -9.93 9.94 12.52
C GLY A 185 -8.96 11.06 12.26
N THR A 186 -8.16 10.96 11.19
CA THR A 186 -7.15 11.97 10.84
C THR A 186 -7.65 13.00 9.82
N GLY A 187 -8.78 12.73 9.13
CA GLY A 187 -9.26 13.57 8.02
C GLY A 187 -8.35 13.53 6.80
N ILE A 188 -7.53 12.50 6.66
CA ILE A 188 -6.56 12.35 5.56
C ILE A 188 -7.12 11.40 4.51
N THR A 189 -6.98 11.77 3.24
CA THR A 189 -7.20 10.88 2.10
C THR A 189 -5.86 10.55 1.45
N GLY A 190 -5.59 9.25 1.25
CA GLY A 190 -4.45 8.76 0.48
C GLY A 190 -4.90 8.25 -0.88
N TYR A 191 -4.14 8.57 -1.92
CA TYR A 191 -4.39 8.20 -3.32
C TYR A 191 -3.15 7.49 -3.88
N ALA A 192 -3.27 6.24 -4.29
CA ALA A 192 -2.29 5.54 -5.11
C ALA A 192 -2.87 5.40 -6.52
N ALA A 193 -2.51 6.32 -7.42
CA ALA A 193 -2.96 6.32 -8.80
C ALA A 193 -1.99 5.48 -9.64
N PHE A 194 -2.35 4.25 -9.94
CA PHE A 194 -1.60 3.35 -10.83
C PHE A 194 -1.76 3.76 -12.29
N GLU A 195 -2.97 4.18 -12.64
CA GLU A 195 -3.37 4.80 -13.90
C GLU A 195 -3.94 6.19 -13.60
N THR A 196 -4.32 6.96 -14.62
CA THR A 196 -4.93 8.27 -14.41
C THR A 196 -6.23 8.14 -13.60
N TYR A 197 -6.21 8.70 -12.39
CA TYR A 197 -7.39 8.79 -11.52
C TYR A 197 -8.22 10.00 -11.87
N GLN A 198 -9.52 9.80 -11.96
CA GLN A 198 -10.52 10.87 -12.09
C GLN A 198 -11.63 10.65 -11.08
N SER A 199 -11.89 11.64 -10.27
CA SER A 199 -12.92 11.55 -9.26
C SER A 199 -14.29 11.84 -9.85
N ALA A 200 -15.29 11.06 -9.42
CA ALA A 200 -16.69 11.36 -9.69
C ALA A 200 -17.33 12.27 -8.60
N ASN A 201 -16.79 12.22 -7.36
CA ASN A 201 -17.44 12.85 -6.21
C ASN A 201 -16.47 13.33 -5.12
N ASP A 202 -15.18 13.37 -5.37
CA ASP A 202 -14.20 13.92 -4.42
C ASP A 202 -14.34 15.45 -4.40
N LYS A 203 -14.32 16.02 -3.22
CA LYS A 203 -14.51 17.47 -3.03
C LYS A 203 -13.19 18.25 -3.10
N VAL A 204 -12.05 17.57 -3.15
CA VAL A 204 -10.73 18.19 -3.11
C VAL A 204 -9.92 17.85 -4.34
N VAL A 205 -9.95 16.59 -4.77
CA VAL A 205 -9.14 16.10 -5.89
C VAL A 205 -10.04 15.73 -7.07
N ALA A 206 -9.92 16.46 -8.18
CA ALA A 206 -10.61 16.16 -9.43
C ALA A 206 -9.90 15.04 -10.20
N SER A 207 -8.58 15.16 -10.36
CA SER A 207 -7.79 14.13 -11.04
C SER A 207 -6.32 14.09 -10.60
N ILE A 208 -5.73 12.90 -10.75
CA ILE A 208 -4.31 12.64 -10.50
C ILE A 208 -3.76 11.88 -11.72
N PRO A 209 -2.63 12.28 -12.29
CA PRO A 209 -2.03 11.56 -13.42
C PRO A 209 -1.57 10.15 -12.99
N ALA A 210 -1.43 9.26 -13.96
CA ALA A 210 -0.88 7.93 -13.74
C ALA A 210 0.48 7.97 -13.01
N GLU A 211 0.77 6.88 -12.31
CA GLU A 211 2.03 6.73 -11.56
C GLU A 211 2.30 7.90 -10.61
N THR A 212 1.31 8.22 -9.78
CA THR A 212 1.41 9.29 -8.80
C THR A 212 0.77 8.89 -7.49
N MET A 213 1.41 9.23 -6.40
CA MET A 213 0.89 9.04 -5.05
C MET A 213 0.67 10.39 -4.39
N VAL A 214 -0.49 10.57 -3.77
CA VAL A 214 -0.87 11.83 -3.11
C VAL A 214 -1.48 11.51 -1.75
N MET A 215 -1.12 12.29 -0.74
CA MET A 215 -1.87 12.37 0.52
C MET A 215 -2.41 13.78 0.69
N VAL A 216 -3.65 13.88 1.11
CA VAL A 216 -4.34 15.16 1.36
C VAL A 216 -4.88 15.15 2.77
N ALA A 217 -4.45 16.11 3.59
CA ALA A 217 -5.09 16.44 4.86
C ALA A 217 -5.96 17.69 4.66
N GLN A 218 -7.24 17.57 4.98
CA GLN A 218 -8.14 18.72 5.03
C GLN A 218 -8.06 19.34 6.42
N GLU A 219 -7.35 20.47 6.55
CA GLU A 219 -7.18 21.17 7.84
C GLU A 219 -8.39 22.03 8.18
N SER A 220 -9.10 22.51 7.16
CA SER A 220 -10.36 23.26 7.27
C SER A 220 -11.04 23.29 5.90
N ASP A 221 -12.22 23.89 5.82
CA ASP A 221 -12.94 24.12 4.54
C ASP A 221 -12.14 24.99 3.54
N LYS A 222 -11.12 25.69 4.02
CA LYS A 222 -10.30 26.64 3.24
C LYS A 222 -8.81 26.33 3.21
N SER A 223 -8.39 25.25 3.84
CA SER A 223 -6.97 24.87 3.94
C SER A 223 -6.78 23.38 3.78
N ILE A 224 -5.93 23.02 2.85
CA ILE A 224 -5.47 21.63 2.64
C ILE A 224 -3.95 21.57 2.68
N ARG A 225 -3.43 20.42 3.08
CA ARG A 225 -2.01 20.09 3.01
C ARG A 225 -1.85 18.85 2.17
N LEU A 226 -0.90 18.90 1.24
CA LEU A 226 -0.64 17.78 0.33
C LEU A 226 0.80 17.28 0.47
N SER A 227 0.96 15.98 0.26
CA SER A 227 2.23 15.34 -0.03
C SER A 227 2.11 14.61 -1.37
N VAL A 228 3.09 14.76 -2.25
CA VAL A 228 3.08 14.19 -3.60
C VAL A 228 4.36 13.40 -3.81
N CYS A 229 4.25 12.21 -4.39
CA CYS A 229 5.36 11.35 -4.76
C CYS A 229 5.17 10.80 -6.16
N ASP A 230 6.26 10.72 -6.91
CA ASP A 230 6.36 9.89 -8.10
C ASP A 230 6.97 8.54 -7.71
N PRO A 231 6.22 7.44 -7.80
CA PRO A 231 6.69 6.11 -7.43
C PRO A 231 7.54 5.42 -8.51
N ASN A 232 7.82 6.07 -9.62
CA ASN A 232 8.61 5.49 -10.70
C ASN A 232 10.09 5.39 -10.31
N LEU A 233 10.58 4.17 -10.16
CA LEU A 233 11.97 3.88 -9.79
C LEU A 233 12.98 4.09 -10.92
N ASN A 234 12.53 4.31 -12.17
CA ASN A 234 13.38 4.46 -13.36
C ASN A 234 14.45 3.35 -13.49
N ILE A 235 14.07 2.10 -13.25
CA ILE A 235 14.99 0.96 -13.16
C ILE A 235 15.80 0.76 -14.45
N GLU A 236 15.25 1.10 -15.60
CA GLU A 236 15.93 1.01 -16.89
C GLU A 236 17.00 2.09 -17.06
N GLU A 237 16.77 3.30 -16.50
CA GLU A 237 17.71 4.42 -16.60
C GLU A 237 18.69 4.46 -15.44
N LYS A 238 18.30 3.95 -14.27
CA LYS A 238 19.08 4.06 -13.02
C LYS A 238 19.46 2.68 -12.49
N THR A 239 20.74 2.50 -12.28
CA THR A 239 21.29 1.35 -11.56
C THR A 239 22.13 1.86 -10.40
N TYR A 240 22.46 1.00 -9.44
CA TYR A 240 23.37 1.38 -8.34
C TYR A 240 24.78 1.80 -8.80
N THR A 241 25.11 1.58 -10.06
CA THR A 241 26.36 2.07 -10.69
C THR A 241 26.19 3.41 -11.41
N THR A 242 24.96 3.88 -11.61
CA THR A 242 24.68 5.14 -12.30
C THR A 242 25.01 6.32 -11.36
N LYS A 243 25.92 7.19 -11.77
CA LYS A 243 26.32 8.38 -11.00
C LYS A 243 25.56 9.66 -11.40
N GLU A 244 24.78 9.59 -12.45
CA GLU A 244 24.04 10.75 -12.92
C GLU A 244 22.84 11.05 -12.02
N PRO A 245 22.56 12.32 -11.72
CA PRO A 245 21.38 12.71 -10.96
C PRO A 245 20.10 12.34 -11.71
N SER A 246 19.03 12.12 -10.97
CA SER A 246 17.70 11.88 -11.55
C SER A 246 17.20 13.12 -12.28
N ARG A 247 16.47 12.93 -13.37
CA ARG A 247 15.84 14.03 -14.10
C ARG A 247 14.62 14.53 -13.31
N PRO A 248 14.37 15.86 -13.29
CA PRO A 248 13.15 16.39 -12.70
C PRO A 248 11.91 15.86 -13.41
N ILE A 249 10.92 15.43 -12.65
CA ILE A 249 9.65 14.96 -13.17
C ILE A 249 8.56 15.94 -12.72
N ARG A 250 7.68 16.32 -13.66
CA ARG A 250 6.52 17.16 -13.38
C ARG A 250 5.27 16.30 -13.24
N LYS A 251 4.52 16.55 -12.19
CA LYS A 251 3.19 15.97 -11.98
C LYS A 251 2.17 17.11 -11.88
N GLU A 252 1.05 16.97 -12.58
CA GLU A 252 -0.06 17.92 -12.56
C GLU A 252 -1.27 17.27 -11.91
N ILE A 253 -1.68 17.81 -10.78
CA ILE A 253 -2.84 17.35 -10.01
C ILE A 253 -3.94 18.39 -10.16
N CYS A 254 -5.12 17.98 -10.58
CA CYS A 254 -6.27 18.86 -10.65
C CYS A 254 -7.04 18.83 -9.32
N LEU A 255 -7.16 19.97 -8.69
CA LEU A 255 -7.91 20.17 -7.46
C LEU A 255 -9.24 20.82 -7.75
N GLU A 256 -10.29 20.34 -7.09
CA GLU A 256 -11.61 20.98 -7.11
C GLU A 256 -11.56 22.35 -6.44
N GLY A 257 -12.14 23.36 -7.08
CA GLY A 257 -12.21 24.71 -6.55
C GLY A 257 -10.94 25.56 -6.79
N ARG A 258 -10.95 26.72 -6.18
CA ARG A 258 -9.92 27.76 -6.36
C ARG A 258 -8.99 27.79 -5.17
N TRP A 259 -7.74 27.41 -5.39
CA TRP A 259 -6.69 27.33 -4.38
C TRP A 259 -5.54 28.29 -4.65
N THR A 260 -4.88 28.73 -3.58
CA THR A 260 -3.65 29.52 -3.61
C THR A 260 -2.62 28.91 -2.67
N LEU A 261 -1.34 29.10 -2.97
CA LEU A 261 -0.29 28.68 -2.06
C LEU A 261 -0.28 29.58 -0.81
N LYS A 262 -0.18 28.97 0.36
CA LYS A 262 -0.04 29.69 1.63
C LYS A 262 1.30 30.48 1.69
N SER A 263 2.34 29.92 1.08
CA SER A 263 3.65 30.55 0.90
C SER A 263 4.25 30.10 -0.42
N PRO A 264 5.07 30.94 -1.08
CA PRO A 264 5.78 30.56 -2.29
C PRO A 264 6.65 29.33 -2.06
N MET A 265 6.66 28.42 -3.05
CA MET A 265 7.52 27.23 -3.08
C MET A 265 8.17 27.16 -4.46
N GLU A 266 9.49 26.96 -4.51
CA GLU A 266 10.27 26.99 -5.75
C GLU A 266 9.81 25.97 -6.80
N ASN A 267 9.43 24.79 -6.35
CA ASN A 267 9.10 23.65 -7.23
C ASN A 267 7.59 23.40 -7.37
N VAL A 268 6.76 24.38 -6.97
CA VAL A 268 5.31 24.26 -6.97
C VAL A 268 4.69 25.48 -7.64
N THR A 269 3.79 25.25 -8.58
CA THR A 269 2.99 26.31 -9.21
C THR A 269 1.52 25.95 -9.24
N LEU A 270 0.66 26.96 -9.18
CA LEU A 270 -0.78 26.83 -9.33
C LEU A 270 -1.25 27.61 -10.55
N ARG A 271 -2.15 26.98 -11.31
CA ARG A 271 -2.81 27.60 -12.46
C ARG A 271 -4.31 27.37 -12.36
N GLN A 272 -5.11 28.41 -12.50
CA GLN A 272 -6.58 28.27 -12.56
C GLN A 272 -7.00 27.69 -13.91
N GLN A 273 -7.91 26.74 -13.88
CA GLN A 273 -8.49 26.11 -15.05
C GLN A 273 -10.01 25.94 -14.86
N GLY A 274 -10.76 26.94 -15.34
CA GLY A 274 -12.19 27.02 -15.07
C GLY A 274 -12.44 27.24 -13.58
N GLU A 275 -13.27 26.38 -12.99
CA GLU A 275 -13.56 26.39 -11.56
C GLU A 275 -12.49 25.65 -10.71
N ASN A 276 -11.58 24.92 -11.36
CA ASN A 276 -10.58 24.08 -10.72
C ASN A 276 -9.20 24.72 -10.71
N THR A 277 -8.31 24.20 -9.88
CA THR A 277 -6.91 24.60 -9.78
C THR A 277 -6.01 23.44 -10.17
N VAL A 278 -5.10 23.68 -11.13
CA VAL A 278 -4.03 22.72 -11.48
C VAL A 278 -2.81 23.03 -10.64
N LEU A 279 -2.46 22.09 -9.79
CA LEU A 279 -1.22 22.07 -9.02
C LEU A 279 -0.15 21.36 -9.85
N THR A 280 0.93 22.05 -10.19
CA THR A 280 2.11 21.46 -10.82
C THR A 280 3.24 21.35 -9.79
N VAL A 281 3.76 20.14 -9.59
CA VAL A 281 4.90 19.88 -8.72
C VAL A 281 6.06 19.35 -9.55
N CYS A 282 7.23 19.96 -9.41
CA CYS A 282 8.47 19.47 -9.98
C CYS A 282 9.21 18.65 -8.93
N LEU A 283 9.25 17.35 -9.11
CA LEU A 283 9.89 16.41 -8.19
C LEU A 283 11.35 16.19 -8.62
N LEU A 284 12.27 16.44 -7.69
CA LEU A 284 13.69 16.17 -7.84
C LEU A 284 14.02 14.97 -6.96
N TYR A 285 14.52 13.90 -7.53
CA TYR A 285 15.13 12.84 -6.75
C TYR A 285 16.53 13.28 -6.35
N THR A 286 16.69 13.63 -5.09
CA THR A 286 18.03 13.75 -4.51
C THR A 286 18.49 12.34 -4.12
N SER A 287 19.56 11.89 -4.75
CA SER A 287 20.27 10.66 -4.40
C SER A 287 20.89 10.74 -3.02
#